data_58bbf24e749ebb36d7d664b807b329cf
#
_entry.id   58bbf24e749ebb36d7d664b807b329cf
#
_cell.length_a   1.000
_cell.length_b   1.000
_cell.length_c   1.000
_cell.angle_alpha   90.00
_cell.angle_beta   90.00
_cell.angle_gamma   90.00
#
_symmetry.space_group_name_H-M   'P 1'
#
loop_
_entity.id
_entity.type
_entity.pdbx_description
1 polymer ?
#
loop_
_entity_poly.entity_id
_entity_poly.type
_entity_poly.pdbx_seq_one_letter_code
_entity_poly.pdbx_strand_id
1 'polypeptide(L)'
;MMIKNFRRKTHEIIFEADTFLGKLFDLILMVLILVSVGAVMLESVAYYHDKYHHVLVPFEWTITVFFSIEYLLRIISVKKPLKYIFSFYGLIDLVSLLPSYFGLFLSSESIGSIKTIRTIRLLRIFRILKLIRYVKEANNLRRALKASRQRIVVFLVAVLSIATIMGTIIYLIEDPKDGFTSIPRSIYWAIVTLTTVGYGDI
;
A
#
# COMPACT_ATOMS: atom_id res chain seq x y z
N MET A 1 8.41 -19.31 34.02
CA MET A 1 7.09 -18.72 34.32
C MET A 1 6.96 -17.29 33.76
N MET A 2 7.95 -16.41 33.91
CA MET A 2 7.95 -15.03 33.41
C MET A 2 7.74 -14.89 31.89
N ILE A 3 8.43 -15.68 31.05
CA ILE A 3 8.34 -15.61 29.57
C ILE A 3 6.93 -15.95 29.07
N LYS A 4 6.23 -16.93 29.68
CA LYS A 4 4.85 -17.27 29.32
C LYS A 4 3.86 -16.15 29.67
N ASN A 5 4.06 -15.46 30.80
CA ASN A 5 3.23 -14.34 31.21
C ASN A 5 3.48 -13.09 30.34
N PHE A 6 4.73 -12.82 29.99
CA PHE A 6 5.08 -11.74 29.07
C PHE A 6 4.43 -11.96 27.70
N ARG A 7 4.60 -13.15 27.13
CA ARG A 7 4.03 -13.51 25.83
C ARG A 7 2.50 -13.42 25.82
N ARG A 8 1.83 -13.77 26.93
CA ARG A 8 0.36 -13.68 27.05
C ARG A 8 -0.09 -12.22 27.10
N LYS A 9 0.56 -11.37 27.93
CA LYS A 9 0.26 -9.93 28.01
C LYS A 9 0.51 -9.21 26.68
N THR A 10 1.63 -9.52 26.03
CA THR A 10 1.95 -8.92 24.73
C THR A 10 0.96 -9.35 23.65
N HIS A 11 0.51 -10.62 23.67
CA HIS A 11 -0.53 -11.10 22.78
C HIS A 11 -1.86 -10.38 22.98
N GLU A 12 -2.27 -10.18 24.24
CA GLU A 12 -3.49 -9.47 24.62
C GLU A 12 -3.47 -8.01 24.13
N ILE A 13 -2.37 -7.29 24.31
CA ILE A 13 -2.24 -5.90 23.88
C ILE A 13 -2.19 -5.76 22.35
N ILE A 14 -1.51 -6.68 21.67
CA ILE A 14 -1.23 -6.56 20.22
C ILE A 14 -2.34 -7.16 19.34
N PHE A 15 -3.06 -8.20 19.83
CA PHE A 15 -4.05 -8.93 19.03
C PHE A 15 -5.48 -8.80 19.54
N GLU A 16 -5.68 -8.42 20.82
CA GLU A 16 -6.99 -8.24 21.42
C GLU A 16 -7.30 -6.75 21.57
N ALA A 17 -7.97 -6.18 20.55
CA ALA A 17 -8.35 -4.75 20.51
C ALA A 17 -9.45 -4.37 21.53
N ASP A 18 -9.85 -5.27 22.43
CA ASP A 18 -10.94 -5.02 23.40
C ASP A 18 -10.46 -4.32 24.67
N THR A 19 -9.16 -4.36 24.95
CA THR A 19 -8.56 -3.66 26.09
C THR A 19 -8.28 -2.20 25.78
N PHE A 20 -8.33 -1.31 26.78
CA PHE A 20 -7.98 0.10 26.62
C PHE A 20 -6.55 0.29 26.06
N LEU A 21 -5.59 -0.49 26.57
CA LEU A 21 -4.20 -0.47 26.12
C LEU A 21 -4.06 -0.96 24.66
N GLY A 22 -4.81 -1.98 24.25
CA GLY A 22 -4.84 -2.45 22.88
C GLY A 22 -5.38 -1.39 21.92
N LYS A 23 -6.49 -0.73 22.27
CA LYS A 23 -7.06 0.37 21.46
C LYS A 23 -6.10 1.54 21.33
N LEU A 24 -5.44 1.92 22.43
CA LEU A 24 -4.45 2.99 22.41
C LEU A 24 -3.23 2.63 21.55
N PHE A 25 -2.74 1.40 21.66
CA PHE A 25 -1.66 0.89 20.84
C PHE A 25 -2.00 0.93 19.35
N ASP A 26 -3.18 0.45 18.97
CA ASP A 26 -3.67 0.48 17.59
C ASP A 26 -3.82 1.91 17.06
N LEU A 27 -4.35 2.84 17.88
CA LEU A 27 -4.47 4.25 17.51
C LEU A 27 -3.10 4.90 17.28
N ILE A 28 -2.14 4.66 18.18
CA ILE A 28 -0.77 5.17 18.04
C ILE A 28 -0.13 4.62 16.75
N LEU A 29 -0.26 3.32 16.48
CA LEU A 29 0.26 2.72 15.25
C LEU A 29 -0.39 3.34 14.01
N MET A 30 -1.70 3.52 14.00
CA MET A 30 -2.42 4.13 12.88
C MET A 30 -1.93 5.56 12.61
N VAL A 31 -1.78 6.37 13.67
CA VAL A 31 -1.23 7.73 13.54
C VAL A 31 0.20 7.70 13.03
N LEU A 32 1.07 6.82 13.55
CA LEU A 32 2.45 6.68 13.09
C LEU A 32 2.54 6.27 11.62
N ILE A 33 1.65 5.37 11.14
CA ILE A 33 1.59 5.01 9.74
C ILE A 33 1.24 6.23 8.88
N LEU A 34 0.19 6.98 9.25
CA LEU A 34 -0.23 8.16 8.49
C LEU A 34 0.86 9.24 8.47
N VAL A 35 1.49 9.50 9.59
CA VAL A 35 2.61 10.46 9.70
C VAL A 35 3.81 10.00 8.86
N SER A 36 4.14 8.70 8.89
CA SER A 36 5.20 8.12 8.05
C SER A 36 4.91 8.28 6.55
N VAL A 37 3.68 8.03 6.13
CA VAL A 37 3.26 8.22 4.73
C VAL A 37 3.34 9.71 4.35
N GLY A 38 2.89 10.62 5.21
CA GLY A 38 3.04 12.06 5.01
C GLY A 38 4.50 12.49 4.87
N ALA A 39 5.41 11.93 5.68
CA ALA A 39 6.84 12.20 5.58
C ALA A 39 7.43 11.74 4.23
N VAL A 40 7.05 10.55 3.74
CA VAL A 40 7.45 10.06 2.40
C VAL A 40 6.93 10.97 1.29
N MET A 41 5.68 11.45 1.40
CA MET A 41 5.12 12.41 0.44
C MET A 41 5.90 13.73 0.43
N LEU A 42 6.26 14.26 1.59
CA LEU A 42 7.09 15.46 1.70
C LEU A 42 8.50 15.25 1.12
N GLU A 43 9.12 14.08 1.41
CA GLU A 43 10.44 13.72 0.87
C GLU A 43 10.43 13.59 -0.67
N SER A 44 9.30 13.28 -1.28
CA SER A 44 9.16 13.18 -2.75
C SER A 44 9.26 14.54 -3.46
N VAL A 45 8.97 15.63 -2.77
CA VAL A 45 9.05 16.99 -3.31
C VAL A 45 10.49 17.51 -3.15
N ALA A 46 11.15 17.85 -4.27
CA ALA A 46 12.57 18.25 -4.29
C ALA A 46 12.88 19.39 -3.30
N TYR A 47 12.03 20.42 -3.24
CA TYR A 47 12.21 21.55 -2.33
C TYR A 47 12.28 21.14 -0.85
N TYR A 48 11.39 20.24 -0.41
CA TYR A 48 11.37 19.78 0.98
C TYR A 48 12.47 18.77 1.26
N HIS A 49 12.81 17.94 0.28
CA HIS A 49 13.93 17.02 0.37
C HIS A 49 15.23 17.77 0.69
N ASP A 50 15.57 18.79 -0.11
CA ASP A 50 16.85 19.52 0.05
C ASP A 50 16.89 20.33 1.35
N LYS A 51 15.77 20.94 1.74
CA LYS A 51 15.70 21.81 2.92
C LYS A 51 15.65 21.03 4.24
N TYR A 52 14.91 19.91 4.31
CA TYR A 52 14.60 19.20 5.55
C TYR A 52 15.19 17.79 5.63
N HIS A 53 16.07 17.41 4.71
CA HIS A 53 16.69 16.08 4.67
C HIS A 53 17.31 15.67 6.02
N HIS A 54 17.98 16.59 6.70
CA HIS A 54 18.64 16.33 8.00
C HIS A 54 17.66 16.02 9.14
N VAL A 55 16.38 16.39 9.00
CA VAL A 55 15.32 16.06 9.97
C VAL A 55 14.51 14.84 9.52
N LEU A 56 14.17 14.78 8.22
CA LEU A 56 13.33 13.71 7.67
C LEU A 56 13.99 12.33 7.78
N VAL A 57 15.28 12.24 7.50
CA VAL A 57 16.01 10.96 7.54
C VAL A 57 16.06 10.35 8.94
N PRO A 58 16.50 11.03 10.01
CA PRO A 58 16.49 10.45 11.34
C PRO A 58 15.07 10.18 11.87
N PHE A 59 14.09 11.02 11.50
CA PHE A 59 12.69 10.81 11.82
C PHE A 59 12.17 9.51 11.20
N GLU A 60 12.44 9.27 9.94
CA GLU A 60 12.05 8.03 9.25
C GLU A 60 12.73 6.79 9.83
N TRP A 61 14.01 6.90 10.24
CA TRP A 61 14.71 5.82 10.91
C TRP A 61 14.08 5.50 12.25
N THR A 62 13.70 6.50 13.02
CA THR A 62 12.97 6.32 14.29
C THR A 62 11.68 5.53 14.07
N ILE A 63 10.89 5.90 13.08
CA ILE A 63 9.65 5.19 12.72
C ILE A 63 9.95 3.75 12.25
N THR A 64 11.00 3.56 11.44
CA THR A 64 11.39 2.24 10.94
C THR A 64 11.79 1.30 12.08
N VAL A 65 12.57 1.79 13.05
CA VAL A 65 12.95 1.05 14.25
C VAL A 65 11.71 0.69 15.08
N PHE A 66 10.79 1.64 15.25
CA PHE A 66 9.55 1.39 15.97
C PHE A 66 8.71 0.28 15.31
N PHE A 67 8.51 0.32 13.99
CA PHE A 67 7.80 -0.74 13.26
C PHE A 67 8.56 -2.07 13.25
N SER A 68 9.89 -2.06 13.32
CA SER A 68 10.68 -3.28 13.42
C SER A 68 10.47 -3.95 14.78
N ILE A 69 10.48 -3.17 15.84
CA ILE A 69 10.18 -3.66 17.21
C ILE A 69 8.74 -4.20 17.25
N GLU A 70 7.78 -3.49 16.70
CA GLU A 70 6.39 -3.90 16.62
C GLU A 70 6.25 -5.25 15.89
N TYR A 71 6.92 -5.42 14.74
CA TYR A 71 6.91 -6.67 14.00
C TYR A 71 7.54 -7.84 14.77
N LEU A 72 8.67 -7.58 15.44
CA LEU A 72 9.32 -8.57 16.29
C LEU A 72 8.43 -9.00 17.46
N LEU A 73 7.77 -8.05 18.13
CA LEU A 73 6.83 -8.33 19.21
C LEU A 73 5.65 -9.19 18.73
N ARG A 74 5.15 -8.95 17.51
CA ARG A 74 4.12 -9.77 16.88
C ARG A 74 4.60 -11.20 16.64
N ILE A 75 5.79 -11.38 16.08
CA ILE A 75 6.39 -12.70 15.84
C ILE A 75 6.54 -13.49 17.15
N ILE A 76 7.03 -12.84 18.21
CA ILE A 76 7.25 -13.48 19.53
C ILE A 76 5.92 -13.83 20.20
N SER A 77 4.87 -13.03 20.00
CA SER A 77 3.57 -13.20 20.64
C SER A 77 2.76 -14.37 20.06
N VAL A 78 3.04 -14.78 18.82
CA VAL A 78 2.28 -15.86 18.14
C VAL A 78 2.85 -17.24 18.46
N LYS A 79 1.98 -18.25 18.59
CA LYS A 79 2.39 -19.66 18.86
C LYS A 79 3.19 -20.29 17.72
N LYS A 80 2.96 -19.89 16.46
CA LYS A 80 3.62 -20.41 15.25
C LYS A 80 4.20 -19.24 14.44
N PRO A 81 5.43 -18.77 14.75
CA PRO A 81 6.02 -17.57 14.14
C PRO A 81 6.15 -17.67 12.62
N LEU A 82 6.59 -18.80 12.08
CA LEU A 82 6.71 -19.01 10.63
C LEU A 82 5.35 -18.87 9.92
N LYS A 83 4.28 -19.41 10.50
CA LYS A 83 2.94 -19.29 9.92
C LYS A 83 2.47 -17.82 9.91
N TYR A 84 2.91 -17.02 10.88
CA TYR A 84 2.60 -15.60 10.93
C TYR A 84 3.39 -14.83 9.85
N ILE A 85 4.68 -15.06 9.71
CA ILE A 85 5.54 -14.39 8.72
C ILE A 85 4.98 -14.59 7.29
N PHE A 86 4.55 -15.80 6.95
CA PHE A 86 3.94 -16.13 5.66
C PHE A 86 2.43 -15.85 5.59
N SER A 87 1.83 -15.27 6.64
CA SER A 87 0.44 -14.83 6.59
C SER A 87 0.31 -13.51 5.84
N PHE A 88 -0.89 -13.21 5.34
CA PHE A 88 -1.18 -11.96 4.66
C PHE A 88 -0.74 -10.73 5.46
N TYR A 89 -1.05 -10.68 6.76
CA TYR A 89 -0.67 -9.55 7.63
C TYR A 89 0.84 -9.53 7.95
N GLY A 90 1.46 -10.69 8.14
CA GLY A 90 2.90 -10.79 8.36
C GLY A 90 3.71 -10.37 7.14
N LEU A 91 3.22 -10.68 5.94
CA LEU A 91 3.84 -10.27 4.69
C LEU A 91 3.72 -8.74 4.49
N ILE A 92 2.57 -8.15 4.80
CA ILE A 92 2.40 -6.68 4.77
C ILE A 92 3.39 -6.01 5.72
N ASP A 93 3.52 -6.49 6.96
CA ASP A 93 4.47 -5.95 7.93
C ASP A 93 5.91 -6.04 7.40
N LEU A 94 6.30 -7.18 6.83
CA LEU A 94 7.62 -7.40 6.25
C LEU A 94 7.88 -6.46 5.06
N VAL A 95 6.96 -6.42 4.08
CA VAL A 95 7.08 -5.57 2.88
C VAL A 95 7.17 -4.09 3.25
N SER A 96 6.51 -3.66 4.33
CA SER A 96 6.58 -2.29 4.82
C SER A 96 7.96 -1.88 5.38
N LEU A 97 8.77 -2.85 5.81
CA LEU A 97 10.11 -2.65 6.38
C LEU A 97 11.23 -2.79 5.33
N LEU A 98 11.05 -3.72 4.39
CA LEU A 98 12.08 -4.07 3.39
C LEU A 98 12.72 -2.87 2.69
N PRO A 99 11.97 -1.88 2.16
CA PRO A 99 12.57 -0.76 1.43
C PRO A 99 13.58 0.05 2.25
N SER A 100 13.36 0.18 3.57
CA SER A 100 14.26 0.92 4.44
C SER A 100 15.60 0.21 4.62
N TYR A 101 15.58 -1.11 4.81
CA TYR A 101 16.79 -1.92 4.98
C TYR A 101 17.51 -2.16 3.65
N PHE A 102 16.77 -2.39 2.55
CA PHE A 102 17.38 -2.48 1.22
C PHE A 102 18.09 -1.20 0.81
N GLY A 103 17.52 -0.04 1.12
CA GLY A 103 18.16 1.24 0.87
C GLY A 103 19.52 1.39 1.57
N LEU A 104 19.65 0.87 2.80
CA LEU A 104 20.95 0.85 3.53
C LEU A 104 21.96 -0.07 2.85
N PHE A 105 21.53 -1.29 2.53
CA PHE A 105 22.41 -2.30 1.94
C PHE A 105 23.01 -1.83 0.61
N LEU A 106 22.17 -1.28 -0.26
CA LEU A 106 22.60 -0.75 -1.56
C LEU A 106 23.46 0.51 -1.45
N SER A 107 23.27 1.32 -0.40
CA SER A 107 24.10 2.50 -0.15
C SER A 107 25.50 2.12 0.31
N SER A 108 25.69 0.99 1.01
CA SER A 108 26.98 0.53 1.50
C SER A 108 27.86 -0.12 0.43
N GLU A 109 27.26 -0.71 -0.61
CA GLU A 109 28.02 -1.46 -1.62
C GLU A 109 28.35 -0.67 -2.89
N SER A 110 28.03 0.61 -2.99
CA SER A 110 28.25 1.45 -4.20
C SER A 110 27.65 0.88 -5.49
N ILE A 111 26.77 -0.11 -5.40
CA ILE A 111 26.22 -0.87 -6.53
C ILE A 111 25.01 -0.14 -7.17
N GLY A 112 24.38 0.76 -6.44
CA GLY A 112 23.16 1.45 -6.92
C GLY A 112 23.43 2.88 -7.42
N SER A 113 22.84 3.25 -8.56
CA SER A 113 22.80 4.66 -8.92
C SER A 113 21.98 5.45 -7.89
N ILE A 114 22.29 6.72 -7.69
CA ILE A 114 21.55 7.62 -6.78
C ILE A 114 20.03 7.59 -7.05
N LYS A 115 19.65 7.45 -8.33
CA LYS A 115 18.25 7.31 -8.75
C LYS A 115 17.59 6.03 -8.21
N THR A 116 18.30 4.91 -8.25
CA THR A 116 17.79 3.62 -7.74
C THR A 116 17.57 3.67 -6.24
N ILE A 117 18.50 4.24 -5.49
CA ILE A 117 18.37 4.40 -4.03
C ILE A 117 17.18 5.29 -3.68
N ARG A 118 16.96 6.38 -4.42
CA ARG A 118 15.80 7.28 -4.23
C ARG A 118 14.49 6.54 -4.50
N THR A 119 14.41 5.77 -5.59
CA THR A 119 13.20 5.01 -5.94
C THR A 119 12.86 3.97 -4.87
N ILE A 120 13.85 3.24 -4.35
CA ILE A 120 13.63 2.27 -3.29
C ILE A 120 13.14 2.93 -2.00
N ARG A 121 13.63 4.13 -1.67
CA ARG A 121 13.13 4.89 -0.51
C ARG A 121 11.64 5.21 -0.64
N LEU A 122 11.16 5.58 -1.85
CA LEU A 122 9.74 5.88 -2.08
C LEU A 122 8.82 4.67 -1.88
N LEU A 123 9.34 3.44 -2.06
CA LEU A 123 8.56 2.22 -1.76
C LEU A 123 8.13 2.10 -0.29
N ARG A 124 8.68 2.93 0.61
CA ARG A 124 8.21 3.03 2.00
C ARG A 124 6.74 3.43 2.10
N ILE A 125 6.15 4.01 1.04
CA ILE A 125 4.72 4.32 0.94
C ILE A 125 3.86 3.06 1.18
N PHE A 126 4.35 1.86 0.88
CA PHE A 126 3.63 0.61 1.16
C PHE A 126 3.34 0.34 2.64
N ARG A 127 3.94 1.14 3.56
CA ARG A 127 3.55 1.13 4.97
C ARG A 127 2.05 1.42 5.16
N ILE A 128 1.41 2.15 4.24
CA ILE A 128 -0.03 2.41 4.26
C ILE A 128 -0.85 1.11 4.26
N LEU A 129 -0.34 0.02 3.67
CA LEU A 129 -1.00 -1.28 3.66
C LEU A 129 -1.21 -1.85 5.07
N LYS A 130 -0.41 -1.44 6.06
CA LYS A 130 -0.61 -1.80 7.47
C LYS A 130 -1.97 -1.35 8.01
N LEU A 131 -2.56 -0.28 7.45
CA LEU A 131 -3.88 0.20 7.84
C LEU A 131 -4.99 -0.83 7.59
N ILE A 132 -4.81 -1.76 6.64
CA ILE A 132 -5.79 -2.81 6.32
C ILE A 132 -6.14 -3.62 7.58
N ARG A 133 -5.20 -3.79 8.50
CA ARG A 133 -5.41 -4.51 9.75
C ARG A 133 -6.42 -3.83 10.67
N TYR A 134 -6.46 -2.49 10.66
CA TYR A 134 -7.29 -1.70 11.56
C TYR A 134 -8.71 -1.47 11.03
N VAL A 135 -8.98 -1.89 9.78
CA VAL A 135 -10.32 -1.82 9.20
C VAL A 135 -11.14 -3.01 9.72
N LYS A 136 -11.84 -2.80 10.85
CA LYS A 136 -12.70 -3.84 11.46
C LYS A 136 -13.75 -4.40 10.50
N GLU A 137 -14.25 -3.55 9.61
CA GLU A 137 -15.26 -3.87 8.61
C GLU A 137 -14.72 -4.55 7.34
N ALA A 138 -13.38 -4.73 7.22
CA ALA A 138 -12.78 -5.37 6.03
C ALA A 138 -13.34 -6.77 5.77
N ASN A 139 -13.69 -7.52 6.81
CA ASN A 139 -14.32 -8.83 6.66
C ASN A 139 -15.73 -8.73 6.11
N ASN A 140 -16.51 -7.73 6.50
CA ASN A 140 -17.85 -7.48 6.00
C ASN A 140 -17.80 -7.04 4.53
N LEU A 141 -16.88 -6.13 4.19
CA LEU A 141 -16.62 -5.73 2.80
C LEU A 141 -16.21 -6.94 1.94
N ARG A 142 -15.29 -7.77 2.42
CA ARG A 142 -14.86 -8.99 1.73
C ARG A 142 -16.02 -9.96 1.49
N ARG A 143 -16.90 -10.15 2.49
CA ARG A 143 -18.10 -10.99 2.35
C ARG A 143 -19.06 -10.40 1.33
N ALA A 144 -19.33 -9.10 1.36
CA ALA A 144 -20.18 -8.40 0.42
C ALA A 144 -19.64 -8.48 -1.02
N LEU A 145 -18.34 -8.24 -1.23
CA LEU A 145 -17.68 -8.39 -2.52
C LEU A 145 -17.75 -9.84 -3.03
N LYS A 146 -17.51 -10.82 -2.16
CA LYS A 146 -17.61 -12.24 -2.52
C LYS A 146 -19.03 -12.61 -2.92
N ALA A 147 -20.05 -12.13 -2.20
CA ALA A 147 -21.47 -12.36 -2.50
C ALA A 147 -21.90 -11.69 -3.82
N SER A 148 -21.30 -10.53 -4.14
CA SER A 148 -21.63 -9.77 -5.36
C SER A 148 -20.72 -10.12 -6.55
N ARG A 149 -19.73 -11.00 -6.40
CA ARG A 149 -18.70 -11.30 -7.42
C ARG A 149 -19.30 -11.59 -8.80
N GLN A 150 -20.32 -12.43 -8.85
CA GLN A 150 -20.95 -12.82 -10.13
C GLN A 150 -21.59 -11.62 -10.83
N ARG A 151 -22.28 -10.76 -10.08
CA ARG A 151 -22.90 -9.54 -10.62
C ARG A 151 -21.84 -8.54 -11.10
N ILE A 152 -20.75 -8.39 -10.34
CA ILE A 152 -19.61 -7.52 -10.71
C ILE A 152 -18.96 -8.01 -12.00
N VAL A 153 -18.71 -9.32 -12.14
CA VAL A 153 -18.11 -9.89 -13.35
C VAL A 153 -19.02 -9.66 -14.58
N VAL A 154 -20.32 -9.94 -14.46
CA VAL A 154 -21.26 -9.72 -15.55
C VAL A 154 -21.30 -8.24 -15.95
N PHE A 155 -21.34 -7.34 -14.97
CA PHE A 155 -21.31 -5.89 -15.23
C PHE A 155 -20.02 -5.47 -15.94
N LEU A 156 -18.86 -5.91 -15.46
CA LEU A 156 -17.57 -5.58 -16.08
C LEU A 156 -17.47 -6.11 -17.52
N VAL A 157 -17.92 -7.34 -17.76
CA VAL A 157 -17.92 -7.91 -19.12
C VAL A 157 -18.82 -7.07 -20.03
N ALA A 158 -19.99 -6.67 -19.57
CA ALA A 158 -20.91 -5.83 -20.36
C ALA A 158 -20.27 -4.46 -20.68
N VAL A 159 -19.70 -3.78 -19.68
CA VAL A 159 -19.04 -2.47 -19.88
C VAL A 159 -17.84 -2.58 -20.82
N LEU A 160 -16.98 -3.59 -20.64
CA LEU A 160 -15.84 -3.80 -21.52
C LEU A 160 -16.27 -4.13 -22.96
N SER A 161 -17.35 -4.90 -23.14
CA SER A 161 -17.90 -5.18 -24.46
C SER A 161 -18.39 -3.91 -25.14
N ILE A 162 -19.15 -3.07 -24.42
CA ILE A 162 -19.63 -1.78 -24.94
C ILE A 162 -18.42 -0.88 -25.28
N ALA A 163 -17.45 -0.76 -24.40
CA ALA A 163 -16.24 0.05 -24.63
C ALA A 163 -15.46 -0.44 -25.85
N THR A 164 -15.36 -1.76 -26.05
CA THR A 164 -14.67 -2.34 -27.21
C THR A 164 -15.43 -2.03 -28.51
N ILE A 165 -16.74 -2.19 -28.53
CA ILE A 165 -17.58 -1.87 -29.69
C ILE A 165 -17.46 -0.37 -30.02
N MET A 166 -17.67 0.50 -29.04
CA MET A 166 -17.61 1.96 -29.24
C MET A 166 -16.20 2.40 -29.67
N GLY A 167 -15.16 1.88 -29.02
CA GLY A 167 -13.77 2.17 -29.39
C GLY A 167 -13.41 1.70 -30.80
N THR A 168 -13.96 0.57 -31.25
CA THR A 168 -13.76 0.10 -32.62
C THR A 168 -14.50 0.97 -33.63
N ILE A 169 -15.73 1.37 -33.33
CA ILE A 169 -16.53 2.25 -34.18
C ILE A 169 -15.84 3.61 -34.34
N ILE A 170 -15.38 4.22 -33.24
CA ILE A 170 -14.73 5.53 -33.30
C ILE A 170 -13.40 5.48 -34.06
N TYR A 171 -12.62 4.40 -33.91
CA TYR A 171 -11.40 4.16 -34.68
C TYR A 171 -11.65 4.10 -36.20
N LEU A 172 -12.82 3.63 -36.61
CA LEU A 172 -13.18 3.55 -38.05
C LEU A 172 -13.70 4.88 -38.63
N ILE A 173 -14.25 5.74 -37.77
CA ILE A 173 -14.91 7.00 -38.19
C ILE A 173 -13.97 8.19 -38.09
N GLU A 174 -13.17 8.26 -37.03
CA GLU A 174 -12.30 9.41 -36.75
C GLU A 174 -10.93 9.33 -37.44
N ASP A 175 -10.37 10.49 -37.79
CA ASP A 175 -9.04 10.56 -38.39
C ASP A 175 -7.95 10.21 -37.34
N PRO A 176 -6.91 9.43 -37.70
CA PRO A 176 -5.76 9.20 -36.84
C PRO A 176 -5.08 10.48 -36.28
N LYS A 177 -5.23 11.60 -36.98
CA LYS A 177 -4.74 12.91 -36.52
C LYS A 177 -5.40 13.40 -35.24
N ASP A 178 -6.65 13.01 -34.98
CA ASP A 178 -7.40 13.38 -33.79
C ASP A 178 -7.09 12.47 -32.58
N GLY A 179 -6.07 11.64 -32.70
CA GLY A 179 -5.56 10.82 -31.60
C GLY A 179 -6.02 9.36 -31.65
N PHE A 180 -6.97 9.00 -32.52
CA PHE A 180 -7.52 7.62 -32.65
C PHE A 180 -6.63 6.72 -33.53
N THR A 181 -5.37 6.61 -33.17
CA THR A 181 -4.33 5.95 -33.98
C THR A 181 -4.40 4.42 -33.95
N SER A 182 -5.16 3.81 -33.05
CA SER A 182 -5.29 2.35 -32.93
C SER A 182 -6.54 1.97 -32.14
N ILE A 183 -7.09 0.75 -32.39
CA ILE A 183 -8.25 0.23 -31.64
C ILE A 183 -8.02 0.27 -30.11
N PRO A 184 -6.89 -0.19 -29.53
CA PRO A 184 -6.65 -0.10 -28.09
C PRO A 184 -6.73 1.33 -27.55
N ARG A 185 -6.25 2.32 -28.30
CA ARG A 185 -6.28 3.72 -27.89
C ARG A 185 -7.70 4.29 -27.95
N SER A 186 -8.47 3.88 -28.93
CA SER A 186 -9.89 4.25 -29.03
C SER A 186 -10.75 3.58 -27.94
N ILE A 187 -10.41 2.34 -27.55
CA ILE A 187 -11.04 1.68 -26.38
C ILE A 187 -10.70 2.43 -25.08
N TYR A 188 -9.46 2.89 -24.93
CA TYR A 188 -9.07 3.75 -23.79
C TYR A 188 -9.96 5.00 -23.73
N TRP A 189 -10.13 5.72 -24.85
CA TRP A 189 -11.04 6.86 -24.92
C TRP A 189 -12.48 6.49 -24.52
N ALA A 190 -12.99 5.37 -25.04
CA ALA A 190 -14.35 4.90 -24.71
C ALA A 190 -14.49 4.61 -23.21
N ILE A 191 -13.50 4.00 -22.58
CA ILE A 191 -13.51 3.74 -21.13
C ILE A 191 -13.50 5.05 -20.35
N VAL A 192 -12.62 5.99 -20.69
CA VAL A 192 -12.50 7.30 -20.03
C VAL A 192 -13.82 8.09 -20.15
N THR A 193 -14.49 8.00 -21.30
CA THR A 193 -15.77 8.66 -21.55
C THR A 193 -16.91 7.97 -20.79
N LEU A 194 -17.01 6.64 -20.85
CA LEU A 194 -18.05 5.87 -20.15
C LEU A 194 -17.93 6.00 -18.62
N THR A 195 -16.72 6.12 -18.09
CA THR A 195 -16.50 6.34 -16.66
C THR A 195 -16.66 7.80 -16.25
N THR A 196 -17.01 8.69 -17.17
CA THR A 196 -17.19 10.14 -16.95
C THR A 196 -15.94 10.86 -16.44
N VAL A 197 -14.74 10.28 -16.60
CA VAL A 197 -13.46 10.91 -16.23
C VAL A 197 -13.11 12.03 -17.19
N GLY A 198 -13.17 11.76 -18.52
CA GLY A 198 -13.04 12.78 -19.57
C GLY A 198 -11.72 13.54 -19.54
N TYR A 199 -10.58 12.87 -19.61
CA TYR A 199 -9.26 13.54 -19.59
C TYR A 199 -9.06 14.53 -20.73
N GLY A 200 -9.70 14.34 -21.89
CA GLY A 200 -9.56 15.24 -23.04
C GLY A 200 -8.17 15.18 -23.70
N ASP A 201 -7.47 14.07 -23.53
CA ASP A 201 -6.17 13.81 -24.13
C ASP A 201 -6.28 13.13 -25.52
N ILE A 202 -7.49 12.70 -25.82
CA ILE A 202 -7.96 12.20 -27.14
C ILE A 202 -9.37 12.70 -27.34
#